data_9312770019eefd8bbf3f212cb90ded5f
#
_entry.id   9312770019eefd8bbf3f212cb90ded5f
#
_cell.length_a   1.000
_cell.length_b   1.000
_cell.length_c   1.000
_cell.angle_alpha   90.00
_cell.angle_beta   90.00
_cell.angle_gamma   90.00
#
_symmetry.space_group_name_H-M   'P 1'
#
loop_
_entity.id
_entity.type
_entity.pdbx_description
1 polymer ?
#
loop_
_entity_poly.entity_id
_entity_poly.type
_entity_poly.pdbx_seq_one_letter_code
_entity_poly.pdbx_strand_id
1 'polypeptide(L)'
;PQQGKGAVTGLPDEMNMGDLSSLAQSNEIAFRVRFADDKMPDSRNLYWRGPVLWQFDGTQWLQRRGDPFRPPAPVDYQQDSIVRYETTLVKSSLKWLPALDLPQQLPDNLPLGHAYQIALFPAANGVTGKRFRLASALAYRTTGELSRRDRQDALQLPPGLTIPQTQGLAQRLLQENGGTARGFATGFLKRLREEEFYYSLGPPPGAGNPEVFLFRDRIGFCEHYASAMVLAARSVGIPARVVIGYQGGELNPLTGDWVVREESAHAWAELWLDGEGWVRFDPTAAVAPDRILQGRLSGNSLSGEDSRAFGTRIAENLGAVAWLRNAIDATQAFWQDWVINLDRDQQQGLLEGLGLQAFGSAGLFIVMALLLAIGSAILYWLWTRRPRSDDDAVARALRRKLAAWEKRGYSKATAESVAVFFRRIAKEVEGKQADQLNEAAAYYEALRYREDTATDASLLRLLKRIRL
;
A
#
# COMPACT_ATOMS: atom_id res chain seq x y z
N PRO A 1 16.37 25.77 5.61
CA PRO A 1 15.07 25.55 5.05
C PRO A 1 15.22 24.57 3.89
N GLN A 2 14.95 23.28 4.15
CA GLN A 2 14.86 22.28 3.10
C GLN A 2 13.58 22.58 2.32
N GLN A 3 13.76 22.97 1.06
CA GLN A 3 12.67 22.99 0.10
C GLN A 3 12.14 21.55 -0.01
N GLY A 4 10.87 21.35 0.30
CA GLY A 4 10.20 20.09 0.16
C GLY A 4 10.35 19.59 -1.28
N LYS A 5 11.11 18.51 -1.48
CA LYS A 5 11.03 17.71 -2.71
C LYS A 5 9.59 17.25 -2.81
N GLY A 6 8.92 17.63 -3.89
CA GLY A 6 7.56 17.15 -4.18
C GLY A 6 7.53 15.63 -4.04
N ALA A 7 6.42 15.10 -3.52
CA ALA A 7 6.24 13.68 -3.31
C ALA A 7 6.66 12.92 -4.57
N VAL A 8 7.69 12.08 -4.45
CA VAL A 8 8.14 11.19 -5.53
C VAL A 8 7.01 10.20 -5.75
N THR A 9 6.35 10.27 -6.89
CA THR A 9 5.28 9.35 -7.25
C THR A 9 5.79 8.38 -8.31
N GLY A 10 5.87 7.10 -7.95
CA GLY A 10 6.36 6.02 -8.81
C GLY A 10 7.86 5.76 -8.67
N LEU A 11 8.31 4.61 -9.19
CA LEU A 11 9.73 4.23 -9.15
C LEU A 11 10.62 5.23 -9.88
N PRO A 12 11.70 5.71 -9.25
CA PRO A 12 12.64 6.61 -9.89
C PRO A 12 13.52 5.88 -10.93
N ASP A 13 14.12 6.63 -11.86
CA ASP A 13 15.08 6.07 -12.83
C ASP A 13 16.47 5.83 -12.21
N GLU A 14 16.74 6.43 -11.09
CA GLU A 14 17.94 6.34 -10.26
C GLU A 14 17.52 6.15 -8.82
N MET A 15 18.39 5.63 -7.97
CA MET A 15 18.07 5.38 -6.57
C MET A 15 19.06 6.11 -5.67
N ASN A 16 18.61 7.19 -5.03
CA ASN A 16 19.28 7.76 -3.88
C ASN A 16 18.88 7.01 -2.61
N MET A 17 19.76 6.97 -1.64
CA MET A 17 19.40 6.41 -0.34
C MET A 17 18.31 7.25 0.33
N GLY A 18 17.18 6.63 0.65
CA GLY A 18 15.99 7.29 1.19
C GLY A 18 14.83 7.42 0.19
N ASP A 19 15.05 7.23 -1.11
CA ASP A 19 14.00 7.36 -2.12
C ASP A 19 12.92 6.29 -1.95
N LEU A 20 13.32 5.01 -1.80
CA LEU A 20 12.38 3.91 -1.64
C LEU A 20 11.72 3.92 -0.26
N SER A 21 12.43 4.32 0.79
CA SER A 21 11.83 4.46 2.12
C SER A 21 10.78 5.57 2.16
N SER A 22 10.96 6.65 1.39
CA SER A 22 9.97 7.70 1.22
C SER A 22 8.76 7.22 0.43
N LEU A 23 8.98 6.45 -0.65
CA LEU A 23 7.92 5.87 -1.48
C LEU A 23 7.09 4.84 -0.68
N ALA A 24 7.74 4.04 0.15
CA ALA A 24 7.12 3.05 1.00
C ALA A 24 6.18 3.62 2.09
N GLN A 25 6.17 4.93 2.30
CA GLN A 25 5.21 5.61 3.18
C GLN A 25 3.88 5.96 2.46
N SER A 26 3.80 5.75 1.14
CA SER A 26 2.61 6.04 0.36
C SER A 26 1.75 4.78 0.19
N ASN A 27 0.48 4.88 0.57
CA ASN A 27 -0.50 3.79 0.38
C ASN A 27 -1.23 3.89 -0.99
N GLU A 28 -0.77 4.75 -1.89
CA GLU A 28 -1.37 4.87 -3.22
C GLU A 28 -1.14 3.63 -4.08
N ILE A 29 -2.10 3.33 -4.95
CA ILE A 29 -1.99 2.21 -5.88
C ILE A 29 -1.02 2.59 -7.00
N ALA A 30 0.03 1.78 -7.18
CA ALA A 30 0.94 1.90 -8.30
C ALA A 30 0.33 1.27 -9.57
N PHE A 31 -0.11 0.02 -9.46
CA PHE A 31 -0.76 -0.71 -10.55
C PHE A 31 -1.63 -1.85 -10.01
N ARG A 32 -2.47 -2.42 -10.88
CA ARG A 32 -3.25 -3.63 -10.60
C ARG A 32 -2.86 -4.74 -11.55
N VAL A 33 -3.00 -5.97 -11.09
CA VAL A 33 -2.69 -7.16 -11.88
C VAL A 33 -3.83 -8.17 -11.78
N ARG A 34 -4.25 -8.69 -12.92
CA ARG A 34 -5.17 -9.81 -13.01
C ARG A 34 -4.45 -11.00 -13.62
N PHE A 35 -4.31 -12.07 -12.87
CA PHE A 35 -3.75 -13.30 -13.38
C PHE A 35 -4.77 -14.03 -14.27
N ALA A 36 -4.29 -14.61 -15.36
CA ALA A 36 -5.08 -15.51 -16.19
C ALA A 36 -4.95 -16.94 -15.61
N ASP A 37 -5.97 -17.77 -15.85
CA ASP A 37 -5.94 -19.22 -15.61
C ASP A 37 -5.78 -19.67 -14.15
N ASP A 38 -6.24 -18.94 -13.16
CA ASP A 38 -6.14 -19.26 -11.72
C ASP A 38 -4.73 -19.68 -11.23
N LYS A 39 -3.72 -19.53 -12.10
CA LYS A 39 -2.31 -19.82 -11.80
C LYS A 39 -1.62 -18.62 -11.17
N MET A 40 -1.95 -18.38 -9.94
CA MET A 40 -1.30 -17.32 -9.18
C MET A 40 -0.01 -17.85 -8.56
N PRO A 41 1.11 -17.14 -8.72
CA PRO A 41 2.35 -17.47 -8.03
C PRO A 41 2.22 -17.27 -6.51
N ASP A 42 3.04 -17.99 -5.74
CA ASP A 42 3.21 -17.70 -4.32
C ASP A 42 3.63 -16.22 -4.13
N SER A 43 3.09 -15.56 -3.12
CA SER A 43 3.39 -14.15 -2.83
C SER A 43 4.89 -13.85 -2.70
N ARG A 44 5.68 -14.84 -2.26
CA ARG A 44 7.14 -14.77 -2.19
C ARG A 44 7.82 -14.63 -3.55
N ASN A 45 7.15 -14.98 -4.64
CA ASN A 45 7.67 -14.91 -6.01
C ASN A 45 7.15 -13.69 -6.78
N LEU A 46 6.34 -12.84 -6.15
CA LEU A 46 5.80 -11.64 -6.78
C LEU A 46 6.82 -10.49 -6.75
N TYR A 47 7.86 -10.59 -7.60
CA TYR A 47 8.83 -9.53 -7.82
C TYR A 47 8.55 -8.84 -9.16
N TRP A 48 8.05 -7.62 -9.07
CA TRP A 48 7.69 -6.79 -10.22
C TRP A 48 8.90 -5.93 -10.60
N ARG A 49 9.64 -6.38 -11.61
CA ARG A 49 10.86 -5.73 -12.08
C ARG A 49 10.55 -4.36 -12.67
N GLY A 50 11.27 -3.35 -12.22
CA GLY A 50 11.35 -2.03 -12.80
C GLY A 50 12.77 -1.72 -13.32
N PRO A 51 13.32 -0.53 -13.06
CA PRO A 51 14.66 -0.15 -13.46
C PRO A 51 15.76 -1.06 -12.91
N VAL A 52 16.78 -1.30 -13.74
CA VAL A 52 18.00 -2.02 -13.36
C VAL A 52 19.16 -1.04 -13.30
N LEU A 53 19.82 -0.97 -12.15
CA LEU A 53 20.85 0.01 -11.83
C LEU A 53 22.22 -0.66 -11.87
N TRP A 54 23.10 -0.12 -12.71
CA TRP A 54 24.39 -0.71 -13.02
C TRP A 54 25.56 0.07 -12.42
N GLN A 55 25.42 1.36 -12.29
CA GLN A 55 26.53 2.24 -11.88
C GLN A 55 26.24 2.84 -10.51
N PHE A 56 27.26 2.85 -9.67
CA PHE A 56 27.23 3.54 -8.39
C PHE A 56 28.24 4.69 -8.43
N ASP A 57 27.79 5.90 -8.12
CA ASP A 57 28.68 7.08 -8.17
C ASP A 57 29.33 7.41 -6.80
N GLY A 58 28.98 6.68 -5.76
CA GLY A 58 29.39 6.90 -4.37
C GLY A 58 28.26 7.36 -3.46
N THR A 59 27.16 7.83 -4.04
CA THR A 59 25.98 8.33 -3.32
C THR A 59 24.67 7.73 -3.81
N GLN A 60 24.57 7.48 -5.12
CA GLN A 60 23.35 7.01 -5.78
C GLN A 60 23.66 5.90 -6.80
N TRP A 61 22.64 5.10 -7.05
CA TRP A 61 22.63 4.08 -8.08
C TRP A 61 21.97 4.59 -9.35
N LEU A 62 22.61 4.36 -10.49
CA LEU A 62 22.22 4.88 -11.80
C LEU A 62 21.98 3.76 -12.79
N GLN A 63 21.09 4.00 -13.73
CA GLN A 63 20.98 3.15 -14.91
C GLN A 63 22.24 3.27 -15.78
N ARG A 64 22.44 2.29 -16.64
CA ARG A 64 23.52 2.34 -17.62
C ARG A 64 23.37 3.52 -18.58
N ARG A 65 24.42 4.26 -18.81
CA ARG A 65 24.49 5.25 -19.89
C ARG A 65 24.58 4.55 -21.23
N GLY A 66 23.79 4.96 -22.21
CA GLY A 66 23.79 4.47 -23.58
C GLY A 66 22.46 3.78 -23.93
N ASP A 67 22.49 2.87 -24.93
CA ASP A 67 21.29 2.27 -25.49
C ASP A 67 20.62 1.29 -24.49
N PRO A 68 19.50 1.66 -23.88
CA PRO A 68 18.77 0.80 -22.97
C PRO A 68 18.02 -0.33 -23.71
N PHE A 69 17.90 -0.25 -25.04
CA PHE A 69 17.10 -1.15 -25.88
C PHE A 69 17.92 -2.22 -26.58
N ARG A 70 19.18 -2.37 -26.24
CA ARG A 70 19.97 -3.51 -26.70
C ARG A 70 19.22 -4.80 -26.38
N PRO A 71 19.14 -5.77 -27.32
CA PRO A 71 18.49 -7.04 -27.06
C PRO A 71 19.04 -7.71 -25.79
N PRO A 72 18.17 -8.27 -24.94
CA PRO A 72 18.59 -8.98 -23.75
C PRO A 72 19.37 -10.25 -24.14
N ALA A 73 20.17 -10.77 -23.19
CA ALA A 73 20.80 -12.07 -23.37
C ALA A 73 19.74 -13.17 -23.57
N PRO A 74 20.02 -14.22 -24.35
CA PRO A 74 19.12 -15.34 -24.48
C PRO A 74 18.88 -16.02 -23.14
N VAL A 75 17.69 -16.57 -22.96
CA VAL A 75 17.30 -17.29 -21.73
C VAL A 75 16.66 -18.62 -22.07
N ASP A 76 16.99 -19.62 -21.27
CA ASP A 76 16.23 -20.87 -21.19
C ASP A 76 15.23 -20.75 -20.04
N TYR A 77 14.00 -21.17 -20.25
CA TYR A 77 12.96 -21.14 -19.24
C TYR A 77 12.06 -22.37 -19.30
N GLN A 78 11.49 -22.73 -18.17
CA GLN A 78 10.55 -23.84 -18.09
C GLN A 78 9.16 -23.36 -18.53
N GLN A 79 8.56 -24.06 -19.47
CA GLN A 79 7.24 -23.70 -20.06
C GLN A 79 6.10 -23.71 -19.03
N ASP A 80 6.17 -24.57 -18.03
CA ASP A 80 5.20 -24.69 -16.93
C ASP A 80 5.35 -23.57 -15.90
N SER A 81 6.49 -22.85 -15.91
CA SER A 81 6.73 -21.67 -15.07
C SER A 81 6.17 -20.39 -15.66
N ILE A 82 5.56 -20.42 -16.85
CA ILE A 82 4.99 -19.22 -17.47
C ILE A 82 3.68 -18.86 -16.79
N VAL A 83 3.63 -17.61 -16.34
CA VAL A 83 2.46 -16.97 -15.78
C VAL A 83 1.96 -15.89 -16.73
N ARG A 84 0.67 -15.93 -17.08
CA ARG A 84 0.01 -14.91 -17.91
C ARG A 84 -0.80 -13.98 -17.04
N TYR A 85 -0.70 -12.70 -17.31
CA TYR A 85 -1.42 -11.69 -16.53
C TYR A 85 -1.66 -10.42 -17.33
N GLU A 86 -2.60 -9.62 -16.85
CA GLU A 86 -2.88 -8.28 -17.36
C GLU A 86 -2.53 -7.26 -16.28
N THR A 87 -1.69 -6.28 -16.62
CA THR A 87 -1.34 -5.17 -15.73
C THR A 87 -2.09 -3.93 -16.15
N THR A 88 -2.78 -3.28 -15.19
CA THR A 88 -3.44 -1.99 -15.38
C THR A 88 -2.67 -0.92 -14.61
N LEU A 89 -2.13 0.06 -15.32
CA LEU A 89 -1.41 1.18 -14.71
C LEU A 89 -2.40 2.20 -14.13
N VAL A 90 -2.23 2.53 -12.87
CA VAL A 90 -3.07 3.53 -12.18
C VAL A 90 -2.47 4.94 -12.29
N LYS A 91 -1.15 5.04 -12.41
CA LYS A 91 -0.43 6.32 -12.51
C LYS A 91 0.26 6.51 -13.85
N SER A 92 0.27 7.74 -14.33
CA SER A 92 0.92 8.13 -15.59
C SER A 92 2.43 8.41 -15.45
N SER A 93 2.94 8.47 -14.23
CA SER A 93 4.34 8.86 -13.96
C SER A 93 5.35 7.70 -14.13
N LEU A 94 4.88 6.48 -14.32
CA LEU A 94 5.77 5.32 -14.52
C LEU A 94 6.40 5.39 -15.91
N LYS A 95 7.72 5.39 -15.96
CA LYS A 95 8.50 5.27 -17.21
C LYS A 95 8.74 3.81 -17.60
N TRP A 96 8.56 2.90 -16.70
CA TRP A 96 8.79 1.47 -16.85
C TRP A 96 7.52 0.70 -16.51
N LEU A 97 7.17 -0.28 -17.35
CA LEU A 97 6.08 -1.19 -17.04
C LEU A 97 6.60 -2.25 -16.07
N PRO A 98 6.11 -2.30 -14.83
CA PRO A 98 6.50 -3.35 -13.90
C PRO A 98 6.10 -4.72 -14.45
N ALA A 99 7.07 -5.60 -14.63
CA ALA A 99 6.88 -6.94 -15.15
C ALA A 99 7.30 -7.98 -14.12
N LEU A 100 6.50 -9.04 -14.01
CA LEU A 100 6.82 -10.13 -13.09
C LEU A 100 8.08 -10.85 -13.59
N ASP A 101 9.09 -10.86 -12.78
CA ASP A 101 10.37 -11.54 -12.97
C ASP A 101 10.98 -11.40 -14.38
N LEU A 102 10.81 -12.39 -15.28
CA LEU A 102 11.35 -12.39 -16.64
C LEU A 102 10.23 -12.33 -17.68
N PRO A 103 9.92 -11.17 -18.28
CA PRO A 103 8.89 -11.07 -19.31
C PRO A 103 9.29 -11.83 -20.58
N GLN A 104 8.38 -12.67 -21.09
CA GLN A 104 8.53 -13.46 -22.31
C GLN A 104 7.61 -12.96 -23.43
N GLN A 105 6.36 -12.64 -23.10
CA GLN A 105 5.43 -12.03 -24.03
C GLN A 105 5.21 -10.58 -23.63
N LEU A 106 5.43 -9.69 -24.58
CA LEU A 106 5.35 -8.25 -24.39
C LEU A 106 4.10 -7.71 -25.05
N PRO A 107 3.58 -6.60 -24.55
CA PRO A 107 2.57 -5.82 -25.27
C PRO A 107 3.14 -5.32 -26.60
N ASP A 108 2.27 -5.22 -27.61
CA ASP A 108 2.66 -4.66 -28.91
C ASP A 108 3.25 -3.25 -28.75
N ASN A 109 4.34 -3.01 -29.48
CA ASN A 109 5.05 -1.72 -29.53
C ASN A 109 5.74 -1.24 -28.26
N LEU A 110 5.98 -2.10 -27.26
CA LEU A 110 6.81 -1.75 -26.12
C LEU A 110 8.21 -2.37 -26.24
N PRO A 111 9.27 -1.56 -26.17
CA PRO A 111 10.63 -2.08 -26.26
C PRO A 111 11.08 -2.75 -24.96
N LEU A 112 11.68 -3.94 -25.11
CA LEU A 112 12.36 -4.63 -24.02
C LEU A 112 13.80 -4.15 -23.93
N GLY A 113 14.19 -3.64 -22.77
CA GLY A 113 15.58 -3.31 -22.49
C GLY A 113 16.45 -4.55 -22.26
N HIS A 114 17.77 -4.39 -22.44
CA HIS A 114 18.76 -5.49 -22.33
C HIS A 114 18.78 -6.18 -20.94
N ALA A 115 18.23 -5.56 -19.93
CA ALA A 115 18.11 -6.09 -18.57
C ALA A 115 16.69 -6.59 -18.27
N TYR A 116 15.92 -6.95 -19.30
CA TYR A 116 14.53 -7.43 -19.20
C TYR A 116 13.55 -6.43 -18.59
N GLN A 117 13.86 -5.14 -18.65
CA GLN A 117 12.96 -4.06 -18.26
C GLN A 117 12.15 -3.60 -19.48
N ILE A 118 10.87 -3.30 -19.27
CA ILE A 118 9.97 -2.85 -20.32
C ILE A 118 9.80 -1.33 -20.20
N ALA A 119 10.23 -0.60 -21.24
CA ALA A 119 10.07 0.85 -21.26
C ALA A 119 8.70 1.26 -21.78
N LEU A 120 8.13 2.30 -21.20
CA LEU A 120 6.83 2.89 -21.59
C LEU A 120 7.02 4.10 -22.52
N PHE A 121 8.13 4.19 -23.27
CA PHE A 121 8.38 5.30 -24.21
C PHE A 121 7.61 5.15 -25.53
N PRO A 122 7.08 6.21 -26.10
CA PRO A 122 6.94 7.59 -25.60
C PRO A 122 5.54 7.85 -25.05
N ALA A 123 5.20 7.30 -23.92
CA ALA A 123 3.88 7.47 -23.34
C ALA A 123 3.74 8.78 -22.56
N ALA A 124 4.26 9.88 -23.12
CA ALA A 124 4.14 11.22 -22.53
C ALA A 124 2.67 11.67 -22.34
N ASN A 125 1.67 10.96 -22.91
CA ASN A 125 0.27 11.34 -22.87
C ASN A 125 -0.60 10.18 -22.39
N GLY A 126 -0.56 9.90 -21.09
CA GLY A 126 -1.63 9.14 -20.44
C GLY A 126 -1.59 7.63 -20.64
N VAL A 127 -0.73 6.94 -19.89
CA VAL A 127 -0.81 5.48 -19.70
C VAL A 127 -1.73 5.09 -18.54
N THR A 128 -2.25 6.07 -17.80
CA THR A 128 -3.21 5.82 -16.71
C THR A 128 -4.42 5.08 -17.24
N GLY A 129 -4.75 3.97 -16.60
CA GLY A 129 -5.86 3.12 -16.99
C GLY A 129 -5.56 2.17 -18.15
N LYS A 130 -4.42 2.28 -18.86
CA LYS A 130 -4.07 1.33 -19.91
C LYS A 130 -3.77 -0.05 -19.35
N ARG A 131 -4.22 -1.05 -20.10
CA ARG A 131 -4.03 -2.47 -19.81
C ARG A 131 -2.96 -3.04 -20.71
N PHE A 132 -2.08 -3.83 -20.12
CA PHE A 132 -0.99 -4.50 -20.80
C PHE A 132 -1.03 -5.98 -20.50
N ARG A 133 -1.17 -6.81 -21.54
CA ARG A 133 -1.10 -8.26 -21.43
C ARG A 133 0.34 -8.72 -21.49
N LEU A 134 0.74 -9.50 -20.53
CA LEU A 134 2.10 -9.98 -20.32
C LEU A 134 2.10 -11.47 -20.05
N ALA A 135 3.21 -12.13 -20.40
CA ALA A 135 3.54 -13.44 -19.88
C ALA A 135 4.99 -13.41 -19.39
N SER A 136 5.23 -13.97 -18.21
CA SER A 136 6.56 -14.00 -17.58
C SER A 136 6.93 -15.41 -17.14
N ALA A 137 8.21 -15.76 -17.30
CA ALA A 137 8.76 -16.99 -16.77
C ALA A 137 9.30 -16.74 -15.35
N LEU A 138 8.92 -17.60 -14.40
CA LEU A 138 9.39 -17.55 -13.01
C LEU A 138 10.61 -18.43 -12.77
N ALA A 139 10.78 -19.49 -13.56
CA ALA A 139 11.95 -20.36 -13.53
C ALA A 139 12.70 -20.26 -14.86
N TYR A 140 13.85 -19.61 -14.83
CA TYR A 140 14.66 -19.34 -16.01
C TYR A 140 16.14 -19.31 -15.67
N ARG A 141 16.96 -19.40 -16.71
CA ARG A 141 18.40 -19.26 -16.67
C ARG A 141 18.87 -18.44 -17.87
N THR A 142 19.69 -17.42 -17.61
CA THR A 142 20.35 -16.69 -18.69
C THR A 142 21.41 -17.59 -19.33
N THR A 143 21.32 -17.76 -20.65
CA THR A 143 22.28 -18.56 -21.39
C THR A 143 23.39 -17.69 -21.99
N GLY A 144 24.60 -18.27 -22.12
CA GLY A 144 25.75 -17.59 -22.67
C GLY A 144 26.62 -16.87 -21.62
N GLU A 145 27.64 -16.21 -22.11
CA GLU A 145 28.61 -15.49 -21.29
C GLU A 145 28.19 -14.04 -21.08
N LEU A 146 28.54 -13.50 -19.92
CA LEU A 146 28.39 -12.09 -19.65
C LEU A 146 29.29 -11.26 -20.58
N SER A 147 28.71 -10.35 -21.36
CA SER A 147 29.48 -9.50 -22.27
C SER A 147 30.54 -8.70 -21.52
N ARG A 148 31.65 -8.35 -22.19
CA ARG A 148 32.71 -7.54 -21.57
C ARG A 148 32.19 -6.25 -20.99
N ARG A 149 31.27 -5.57 -21.67
CA ARG A 149 30.65 -4.33 -21.21
C ARG A 149 29.78 -4.58 -19.99
N ASP A 150 28.94 -5.63 -20.02
CA ASP A 150 28.07 -5.96 -18.88
C ASP A 150 28.88 -6.31 -17.65
N ARG A 151 29.99 -7.07 -17.84
CA ARG A 151 30.91 -7.40 -16.76
C ARG A 151 31.59 -6.15 -16.20
N GLN A 152 32.03 -5.23 -17.06
CA GLN A 152 32.69 -3.99 -16.64
C GLN A 152 31.72 -3.12 -15.81
N ASP A 153 30.48 -2.92 -16.28
CA ASP A 153 29.47 -2.15 -15.57
C ASP A 153 29.05 -2.84 -14.27
N ALA A 154 28.91 -4.16 -14.27
CA ALA A 154 28.51 -4.95 -13.10
C ALA A 154 29.62 -5.13 -12.05
N LEU A 155 30.85 -4.78 -12.37
CA LEU A 155 32.00 -4.75 -11.45
C LEU A 155 32.42 -3.31 -11.07
N GLN A 156 31.73 -2.30 -11.61
CA GLN A 156 32.10 -0.90 -11.38
C GLN A 156 31.98 -0.55 -9.89
N LEU A 157 33.06 0.03 -9.36
CA LEU A 157 33.09 0.72 -8.08
C LEU A 157 33.55 2.18 -8.35
N PRO A 158 32.99 3.17 -7.67
CA PRO A 158 33.38 4.55 -7.92
C PRO A 158 34.83 4.80 -7.51
N PRO A 159 35.57 5.65 -8.26
CA PRO A 159 36.91 6.06 -7.86
C PRO A 159 36.92 6.64 -6.46
N GLY A 160 37.87 6.21 -5.64
CA GLY A 160 38.03 6.68 -4.27
C GLY A 160 37.10 6.04 -3.23
N LEU A 161 36.20 5.15 -3.62
CA LEU A 161 35.43 4.36 -2.66
C LEU A 161 36.34 3.45 -1.85
N THR A 162 36.42 3.68 -0.56
CA THR A 162 37.23 2.88 0.38
C THR A 162 36.31 2.08 1.29
N ILE A 163 36.27 0.75 1.08
CA ILE A 163 35.40 -0.18 1.83
C ILE A 163 36.18 -1.41 2.31
N PRO A 164 37.25 -1.22 3.12
CA PRO A 164 38.16 -2.30 3.47
C PRO A 164 37.53 -3.39 4.34
N GLN A 165 36.67 -3.03 5.31
CA GLN A 165 35.96 -4.00 6.14
C GLN A 165 34.96 -4.81 5.34
N THR A 166 34.20 -4.14 4.43
CA THR A 166 33.26 -4.78 3.51
C THR A 166 33.98 -5.72 2.56
N GLN A 167 35.11 -5.31 2.00
CA GLN A 167 35.94 -6.17 1.14
C GLN A 167 36.52 -7.36 1.92
N GLY A 168 37.05 -7.12 3.12
CA GLY A 168 37.58 -8.20 3.98
C GLY A 168 36.50 -9.21 4.39
N LEU A 169 35.29 -8.72 4.67
CA LEU A 169 34.12 -9.58 4.89
C LEU A 169 33.79 -10.40 3.63
N ALA A 170 33.68 -9.75 2.49
CA ALA A 170 33.34 -10.41 1.23
C ALA A 170 34.34 -11.49 0.85
N GLN A 171 35.65 -11.24 1.08
CA GLN A 171 36.71 -12.24 0.86
C GLN A 171 36.55 -13.46 1.77
N ARG A 172 36.30 -13.25 3.06
CA ARG A 172 36.04 -14.35 3.99
C ARG A 172 34.81 -15.16 3.58
N LEU A 173 33.69 -14.50 3.32
CA LEU A 173 32.46 -15.18 2.92
C LEU A 173 32.65 -15.99 1.63
N LEU A 174 33.40 -15.46 0.66
CA LEU A 174 33.70 -16.17 -0.58
C LEU A 174 34.57 -17.43 -0.30
N GLN A 175 35.63 -17.32 0.50
CA GLN A 175 36.51 -18.43 0.85
C GLN A 175 35.80 -19.50 1.68
N GLU A 176 35.10 -19.12 2.72
CA GLU A 176 34.41 -20.03 3.65
C GLU A 176 33.26 -20.79 2.98
N ASN A 177 32.68 -20.26 1.92
CA ASN A 177 31.54 -20.84 1.22
C ASN A 177 31.87 -21.37 -0.18
N GLY A 178 33.08 -21.93 -0.35
CA GLY A 178 33.47 -22.70 -1.52
C GLY A 178 33.92 -21.88 -2.72
N GLY A 179 34.29 -20.61 -2.58
CA GLY A 179 34.90 -19.77 -3.60
C GLY A 179 33.99 -19.41 -4.78
N THR A 180 32.66 -19.57 -4.62
CA THR A 180 31.69 -19.34 -5.70
C THR A 180 30.80 -18.11 -5.38
N ALA A 181 30.29 -17.48 -6.44
CA ALA A 181 29.35 -16.36 -6.28
C ALA A 181 28.09 -16.76 -5.50
N ARG A 182 27.57 -17.98 -5.71
CA ARG A 182 26.44 -18.52 -4.94
C ARG A 182 26.80 -18.74 -3.47
N GLY A 183 27.99 -19.29 -3.21
CA GLY A 183 28.48 -19.46 -1.84
C GLY A 183 28.60 -18.13 -1.11
N PHE A 184 29.21 -17.11 -1.76
CA PHE A 184 29.26 -15.75 -1.22
C PHE A 184 27.86 -15.23 -0.87
N ALA A 185 26.90 -15.32 -1.81
CA ALA A 185 25.55 -14.82 -1.58
C ALA A 185 24.86 -15.53 -0.42
N THR A 186 24.98 -16.86 -0.34
CA THR A 186 24.41 -17.66 0.76
C THR A 186 25.04 -17.28 2.10
N GLY A 187 26.36 -17.12 2.16
CA GLY A 187 27.08 -16.68 3.35
C GLY A 187 26.67 -15.28 3.80
N PHE A 188 26.51 -14.35 2.84
CA PHE A 188 26.05 -12.99 3.14
C PHE A 188 24.64 -12.98 3.72
N LEU A 189 23.71 -13.70 3.12
CA LEU A 189 22.32 -13.83 3.62
C LEU A 189 22.26 -14.55 4.98
N LYS A 190 23.12 -15.56 5.19
CA LYS A 190 23.23 -16.25 6.47
C LYS A 190 23.66 -15.28 7.57
N ARG A 191 24.70 -14.47 7.32
CA ARG A 191 25.16 -13.44 8.26
C ARG A 191 24.06 -12.47 8.64
N LEU A 192 23.29 -11.97 7.68
CA LEU A 192 22.20 -11.05 7.95
C LEU A 192 21.09 -11.66 8.83
N ARG A 193 20.90 -12.99 8.77
CA ARG A 193 19.92 -13.71 9.61
C ARG A 193 20.43 -14.00 11.02
N GLU A 194 21.74 -14.24 11.15
CA GLU A 194 22.34 -14.68 12.39
C GLU A 194 22.86 -13.52 13.27
N GLU A 195 23.18 -12.38 12.64
CA GLU A 195 23.59 -11.18 13.36
C GLU A 195 22.41 -10.21 13.52
N GLU A 196 22.52 -9.28 14.48
CA GLU A 196 21.49 -8.27 14.77
C GLU A 196 21.47 -7.17 13.71
N PHE A 197 20.68 -7.39 12.65
CA PHE A 197 20.33 -6.40 11.64
C PHE A 197 18.85 -6.02 11.74
N TYR A 198 18.55 -4.74 11.56
CA TYR A 198 17.20 -4.20 11.76
C TYR A 198 16.69 -3.53 10.48
N TYR A 199 15.46 -3.83 10.12
CA TYR A 199 14.78 -3.23 8.98
C TYR A 199 13.96 -2.01 9.43
N SER A 200 14.22 -0.83 8.85
CA SER A 200 13.59 0.44 9.27
C SER A 200 13.36 1.37 8.10
N LEU A 201 12.20 2.07 8.11
CA LEU A 201 11.88 3.15 7.17
C LEU A 201 12.70 4.44 7.43
N GLY A 202 13.25 4.58 8.65
CA GLY A 202 14.06 5.72 9.06
C GLY A 202 15.47 5.29 9.44
N PRO A 203 16.32 4.84 8.49
CA PRO A 203 17.69 4.46 8.79
C PRO A 203 18.50 5.68 9.26
N PRO A 204 19.52 5.47 10.10
CA PRO A 204 20.37 6.55 10.56
C PRO A 204 21.17 7.17 9.42
N PRO A 205 21.58 8.45 9.55
CA PRO A 205 22.43 9.11 8.57
C PRO A 205 23.72 8.32 8.30
N GLY A 206 24.08 8.15 7.01
CA GLY A 206 25.29 7.42 6.62
C GLY A 206 25.08 5.92 6.36
N ALA A 207 23.88 5.38 6.57
CA ALA A 207 23.56 3.98 6.26
C ALA A 207 23.77 3.62 4.76
N GLY A 208 23.83 4.61 3.86
CA GLY A 208 24.19 4.41 2.44
C GLY A 208 25.64 3.97 2.22
N ASN A 209 26.53 4.20 3.18
CA ASN A 209 27.89 3.68 3.15
C ASN A 209 27.89 2.24 3.70
N PRO A 210 28.35 1.23 2.94
CA PRO A 210 28.33 -0.18 3.37
C PRO A 210 29.20 -0.43 4.62
N GLU A 211 30.28 0.32 4.84
CA GLU A 211 31.09 0.23 6.07
C GLU A 211 30.28 0.61 7.32
N VAL A 212 29.55 1.71 7.21
CA VAL A 212 28.70 2.21 8.28
C VAL A 212 27.53 1.26 8.53
N PHE A 213 26.86 0.86 7.46
CA PHE A 213 25.69 0.00 7.55
C PHE A 213 26.02 -1.40 8.10
N LEU A 214 27.04 -2.09 7.52
CA LEU A 214 27.33 -3.49 7.86
C LEU A 214 28.03 -3.66 9.22
N PHE A 215 28.76 -2.66 9.71
CA PHE A 215 29.63 -2.83 10.87
C PHE A 215 29.30 -1.93 12.05
N ARG A 216 28.61 -0.80 11.83
CA ARG A 216 28.29 0.13 12.92
C ARG A 216 26.80 0.13 13.26
N ASP A 217 25.95 0.53 12.29
CA ASP A 217 24.55 0.85 12.58
C ASP A 217 23.63 -0.36 12.45
N ARG A 218 23.85 -1.19 11.45
CA ARG A 218 23.06 -2.41 11.14
C ARG A 218 21.56 -2.16 11.01
N ILE A 219 21.17 -0.92 10.77
CA ILE A 219 19.79 -0.47 10.57
C ILE A 219 19.68 0.10 9.16
N GLY A 220 18.75 -0.42 8.37
CA GLY A 220 18.57 0.01 6.99
C GLY A 220 17.22 -0.36 6.41
N PHE A 221 16.97 0.13 5.21
CA PHE A 221 15.83 -0.23 4.38
C PHE A 221 16.30 -1.09 3.20
N CYS A 222 15.40 -1.62 2.33
CA CYS A 222 15.74 -2.54 1.24
C CYS A 222 16.91 -2.03 0.36
N GLU A 223 16.95 -0.74 0.07
CA GLU A 223 17.99 -0.09 -0.72
C GLU A 223 19.39 -0.19 -0.09
N HIS A 224 19.48 -0.12 1.23
CA HIS A 224 20.74 -0.26 1.98
C HIS A 224 21.24 -1.69 1.94
N TYR A 225 20.36 -2.66 2.16
CA TYR A 225 20.68 -4.09 2.09
C TYR A 225 21.11 -4.52 0.71
N ALA A 226 20.35 -4.14 -0.33
CA ALA A 226 20.66 -4.46 -1.72
C ALA A 226 21.98 -3.81 -2.16
N SER A 227 22.19 -2.53 -1.86
CA SER A 227 23.42 -1.81 -2.16
C SER A 227 24.64 -2.44 -1.49
N ALA A 228 24.56 -2.73 -0.18
CA ALA A 228 25.68 -3.34 0.56
C ALA A 228 26.06 -4.71 0.00
N MET A 229 25.08 -5.54 -0.36
CA MET A 229 25.34 -6.85 -0.97
C MET A 229 26.03 -6.71 -2.33
N VAL A 230 25.57 -5.79 -3.19
CA VAL A 230 26.14 -5.56 -4.52
C VAL A 230 27.56 -5.01 -4.42
N LEU A 231 27.81 -4.02 -3.55
CA LEU A 231 29.15 -3.44 -3.38
C LEU A 231 30.13 -4.47 -2.80
N ALA A 232 29.68 -5.29 -1.84
CA ALA A 232 30.48 -6.38 -1.30
C ALA A 232 30.82 -7.41 -2.37
N ALA A 233 29.87 -7.85 -3.20
CA ALA A 233 30.09 -8.77 -4.30
C ALA A 233 31.10 -8.22 -5.32
N ARG A 234 30.94 -6.95 -5.73
CA ARG A 234 31.84 -6.28 -6.67
C ARG A 234 33.26 -6.16 -6.15
N SER A 235 33.44 -5.93 -4.84
CA SER A 235 34.76 -5.78 -4.21
C SER A 235 35.62 -7.06 -4.27
N VAL A 236 35.01 -8.22 -4.55
CA VAL A 236 35.65 -9.50 -4.70
C VAL A 236 35.53 -10.07 -6.12
N GLY A 237 35.16 -9.24 -7.08
CA GLY A 237 35.12 -9.61 -8.49
C GLY A 237 33.87 -10.37 -8.94
N ILE A 238 32.82 -10.41 -8.14
CA ILE A 238 31.51 -10.97 -8.51
C ILE A 238 30.68 -9.89 -9.20
N PRO A 239 30.31 -10.08 -10.50
CA PRO A 239 29.45 -9.11 -11.18
C PRO A 239 28.07 -9.06 -10.52
N ALA A 240 27.64 -7.86 -10.17
CA ALA A 240 26.38 -7.65 -9.44
C ALA A 240 25.72 -6.34 -9.84
N ARG A 241 24.40 -6.25 -9.69
CA ARG A 241 23.59 -5.05 -9.98
C ARG A 241 22.41 -4.93 -9.02
N VAL A 242 21.92 -3.70 -8.85
CA VAL A 242 20.70 -3.44 -8.08
C VAL A 242 19.52 -3.42 -9.03
N VAL A 243 18.40 -4.01 -8.63
CA VAL A 243 17.13 -3.89 -9.33
C VAL A 243 16.15 -3.22 -8.38
N ILE A 244 15.42 -2.24 -8.88
CA ILE A 244 14.31 -1.63 -8.16
C ILE A 244 12.99 -2.00 -8.84
N GLY A 245 11.94 -2.11 -8.03
CA GLY A 245 10.64 -2.54 -8.49
C GLY A 245 9.65 -2.56 -7.33
N TYR A 246 8.77 -3.55 -7.35
CA TYR A 246 7.84 -3.81 -6.26
C TYR A 246 7.90 -5.28 -5.87
N GLN A 247 7.55 -5.58 -4.62
CA GLN A 247 7.49 -6.95 -4.13
C GLN A 247 6.16 -7.20 -3.43
N GLY A 248 5.48 -8.31 -3.83
CA GLY A 248 4.18 -8.68 -3.27
C GLY A 248 3.01 -7.98 -3.94
N GLY A 249 2.00 -7.70 -3.17
CA GLY A 249 0.70 -7.15 -3.54
C GLY A 249 -0.39 -7.77 -2.68
N GLU A 250 -1.61 -7.25 -2.76
CA GLU A 250 -2.76 -7.72 -2.01
C GLU A 250 -3.90 -8.08 -2.95
N LEU A 251 -4.51 -9.25 -2.75
CA LEU A 251 -5.72 -9.61 -3.49
C LEU A 251 -6.90 -8.76 -3.01
N ASN A 252 -7.54 -8.05 -3.92
CA ASN A 252 -8.82 -7.44 -3.65
C ASN A 252 -9.94 -8.48 -3.92
N PRO A 253 -10.62 -8.98 -2.90
CA PRO A 253 -11.62 -10.04 -3.04
C PRO A 253 -12.88 -9.59 -3.78
N LEU A 254 -13.10 -8.27 -3.95
CA LEU A 254 -14.26 -7.72 -4.64
C LEU A 254 -14.07 -7.66 -6.15
N THR A 255 -12.82 -7.46 -6.62
CA THR A 255 -12.50 -7.36 -8.05
C THR A 255 -11.75 -8.57 -8.59
N GLY A 256 -11.13 -9.37 -7.72
CA GLY A 256 -10.23 -10.44 -8.09
C GLY A 256 -8.85 -9.96 -8.58
N ASP A 257 -8.58 -8.66 -8.51
CA ASP A 257 -7.29 -8.08 -8.91
C ASP A 257 -6.29 -8.09 -7.75
N TRP A 258 -5.03 -8.27 -8.08
CA TRP A 258 -3.92 -7.98 -7.19
C TRP A 258 -3.58 -6.51 -7.26
N VAL A 259 -3.64 -5.84 -6.12
CA VAL A 259 -3.33 -4.42 -5.98
C VAL A 259 -1.91 -4.29 -5.45
N VAL A 260 -1.04 -3.68 -6.24
CA VAL A 260 0.33 -3.34 -5.86
C VAL A 260 0.37 -1.85 -5.55
N ARG A 261 0.81 -1.52 -4.33
CA ARG A 261 0.86 -0.15 -3.83
C ARG A 261 2.29 0.38 -3.81
N GLU A 262 2.45 1.68 -3.69
CA GLU A 262 3.77 2.31 -3.55
C GLU A 262 4.52 1.81 -2.30
N GLU A 263 3.81 1.48 -1.22
CA GLU A 263 4.41 0.86 -0.02
C GLU A 263 5.09 -0.49 -0.30
N SER A 264 4.77 -1.12 -1.43
CA SER A 264 5.41 -2.36 -1.91
C SER A 264 6.69 -2.11 -2.70
N ALA A 265 7.12 -0.84 -2.87
CA ALA A 265 8.38 -0.50 -3.53
C ALA A 265 9.56 -1.21 -2.85
N HIS A 266 10.44 -1.78 -3.66
CA HIS A 266 11.47 -2.68 -3.19
C HIS A 266 12.73 -2.63 -4.04
N ALA A 267 13.87 -2.94 -3.40
CA ALA A 267 15.14 -3.13 -4.06
C ALA A 267 15.75 -4.48 -3.69
N TRP A 268 16.35 -5.14 -4.69
CA TRP A 268 17.08 -6.39 -4.49
C TRP A 268 18.37 -6.42 -5.27
N ALA A 269 19.24 -7.39 -4.96
CA ALA A 269 20.47 -7.64 -5.67
C ALA A 269 20.27 -8.73 -6.74
N GLU A 270 20.96 -8.58 -7.86
CA GLU A 270 21.19 -9.66 -8.81
C GLU A 270 22.69 -9.87 -8.98
N LEU A 271 23.14 -11.11 -8.82
CA LEU A 271 24.53 -11.52 -9.01
C LEU A 271 24.62 -12.43 -10.24
N TRP A 272 25.70 -12.28 -10.98
CA TRP A 272 26.00 -13.21 -12.07
C TRP A 272 26.63 -14.47 -11.52
N LEU A 273 25.99 -15.59 -11.78
CA LEU A 273 26.47 -16.93 -11.46
C LEU A 273 26.86 -17.66 -12.75
N ASP A 274 28.06 -18.19 -12.78
CA ASP A 274 28.51 -18.92 -13.95
C ASP A 274 27.64 -20.14 -14.21
N GLY A 275 27.18 -20.29 -15.45
CA GLY A 275 26.23 -21.33 -15.86
C GLY A 275 24.77 -21.12 -15.53
N GLU A 276 24.41 -20.10 -14.73
CA GLU A 276 23.04 -19.77 -14.38
C GLU A 276 22.64 -18.36 -14.87
N GLY A 277 23.63 -17.46 -15.02
CA GLY A 277 23.38 -16.08 -15.41
C GLY A 277 22.99 -15.16 -14.25
N TRP A 278 22.11 -14.22 -14.49
CA TRP A 278 21.62 -13.29 -13.47
C TRP A 278 20.64 -13.99 -12.52
N VAL A 279 21.03 -14.09 -11.26
CA VAL A 279 20.22 -14.70 -10.20
C VAL A 279 19.90 -13.66 -9.15
N ARG A 280 18.60 -13.59 -8.79
CA ARG A 280 18.08 -12.70 -7.74
C ARG A 280 18.48 -13.19 -6.36
N PHE A 281 18.98 -12.27 -5.55
CA PHE A 281 19.18 -12.42 -4.12
C PHE A 281 18.55 -11.24 -3.41
N ASP A 282 17.66 -11.53 -2.47
CA ASP A 282 17.00 -10.50 -1.68
C ASP A 282 17.50 -10.54 -0.24
N PRO A 283 18.41 -9.62 0.14
CA PRO A 283 18.91 -9.57 1.49
C PRO A 283 17.86 -9.10 2.52
N THR A 284 16.82 -8.40 2.08
CA THR A 284 15.70 -8.03 2.96
C THR A 284 14.92 -9.25 3.44
N ALA A 285 14.77 -10.27 2.60
CA ALA A 285 14.11 -11.53 2.98
C ALA A 285 14.81 -12.26 4.14
N ALA A 286 16.09 -11.99 4.35
CA ALA A 286 16.87 -12.59 5.44
C ALA A 286 16.60 -11.90 6.80
N VAL A 287 16.25 -10.61 6.79
CA VAL A 287 16.10 -9.77 8.00
C VAL A 287 14.64 -9.53 8.34
N ALA A 288 13.81 -9.33 7.33
CA ALA A 288 12.39 -9.04 7.49
C ALA A 288 11.54 -9.97 6.61
N PRO A 289 11.49 -11.29 6.90
CA PRO A 289 10.75 -12.26 6.10
C PRO A 289 9.26 -11.94 6.00
N ASP A 290 8.66 -11.37 7.04
CA ASP A 290 7.26 -10.97 7.06
C ASP A 290 6.94 -9.89 6.03
N ARG A 291 7.88 -8.99 5.75
CA ARG A 291 7.78 -7.99 4.69
C ARG A 291 7.56 -8.67 3.33
N ILE A 292 8.31 -9.73 3.07
CA ILE A 292 8.26 -10.48 1.81
C ILE A 292 7.00 -11.35 1.73
N LEU A 293 6.57 -11.93 2.84
CA LEU A 293 5.37 -12.77 2.90
C LEU A 293 4.08 -11.96 2.74
N GLN A 294 4.03 -10.76 3.32
CA GLN A 294 2.82 -9.94 3.38
C GLN A 294 2.82 -8.80 2.34
N GLY A 295 3.96 -8.57 1.65
CA GLY A 295 4.08 -7.50 0.65
C GLY A 295 4.00 -6.08 1.22
N ARG A 296 4.02 -5.93 2.55
CA ARG A 296 3.95 -4.66 3.25
C ARG A 296 4.63 -4.71 4.61
N LEU A 297 4.95 -3.55 5.16
CA LEU A 297 5.44 -3.43 6.52
C LEU A 297 4.29 -3.75 7.49
N SER A 298 4.34 -4.92 8.12
CA SER A 298 3.47 -5.20 9.26
C SER A 298 3.89 -4.32 10.43
N GLY A 299 2.93 -3.68 11.10
CA GLY A 299 3.18 -2.82 12.26
C GLY A 299 3.91 -3.52 13.45
N ASN A 300 4.10 -4.84 13.36
CA ASN A 300 4.86 -5.64 14.33
C ASN A 300 6.39 -5.62 14.14
N SER A 301 6.89 -5.01 13.08
CA SER A 301 8.36 -4.89 12.85
C SER A 301 9.01 -3.79 13.71
N LEU A 302 8.21 -3.03 14.45
CA LEU A 302 8.68 -2.08 15.47
C LEU A 302 8.69 -2.80 16.81
N SER A 303 9.88 -3.22 17.21
CA SER A 303 10.21 -3.88 18.47
C SER A 303 9.57 -3.23 19.71
N GLY A 304 8.95 -4.04 20.57
CA GLY A 304 8.58 -3.68 21.92
C GLY A 304 7.46 -4.56 22.48
N GLU A 305 7.67 -5.10 23.67
CA GLU A 305 6.78 -6.00 24.40
C GLU A 305 5.36 -5.47 24.69
N ASP A 306 5.06 -4.22 24.36
CA ASP A 306 3.77 -3.56 24.59
C ASP A 306 2.67 -3.92 23.55
N SER A 307 3.00 -4.71 22.50
CA SER A 307 2.09 -4.97 21.40
C SER A 307 0.99 -6.00 21.70
N ARG A 308 1.12 -6.82 22.74
CA ARG A 308 0.18 -7.93 23.00
C ARG A 308 -1.15 -7.49 23.64
N ALA A 309 -1.18 -6.40 24.38
CA ALA A 309 -2.40 -5.91 25.03
C ALA A 309 -3.29 -5.03 24.12
N PHE A 310 -2.72 -4.48 23.04
CA PHE A 310 -3.43 -3.61 22.08
C PHE A 310 -4.06 -4.36 20.91
N GLY A 311 -3.57 -5.60 20.65
CA GLY A 311 -3.87 -6.36 19.41
C GLY A 311 -5.30 -6.87 19.26
N THR A 312 -5.99 -7.20 20.36
CA THR A 312 -7.30 -7.88 20.27
C THR A 312 -8.48 -6.95 20.01
N ARG A 313 -8.40 -5.66 20.38
CA ARG A 313 -9.46 -4.67 20.08
C ARG A 313 -9.30 -4.01 18.70
N ILE A 314 -8.10 -4.05 18.12
CA ILE A 314 -7.81 -3.49 16.79
C ILE A 314 -8.19 -4.49 15.69
N ALA A 315 -8.13 -5.80 15.92
CA ALA A 315 -8.40 -6.82 14.92
C ALA A 315 -9.84 -6.78 14.37
N GLU A 316 -10.83 -6.50 15.19
CA GLU A 316 -12.24 -6.37 14.76
C GLU A 316 -12.50 -5.11 13.93
N ASN A 317 -11.81 -4.00 14.26
CA ASN A 317 -11.89 -2.76 13.48
C ASN A 317 -11.05 -2.82 12.19
N LEU A 318 -9.96 -3.61 12.15
CA LEU A 318 -9.13 -3.80 10.95
C LEU A 318 -9.90 -4.46 9.80
N GLY A 319 -10.82 -5.38 10.10
CA GLY A 319 -11.67 -6.02 9.09
C GLY A 319 -12.58 -5.03 8.36
N ALA A 320 -13.22 -4.12 9.10
CA ALA A 320 -14.09 -3.09 8.52
C ALA A 320 -13.29 -2.05 7.71
N VAL A 321 -12.11 -1.66 8.20
CA VAL A 321 -11.20 -0.72 7.49
C VAL A 321 -10.63 -1.36 6.22
N ALA A 322 -10.22 -2.62 6.28
CA ALA A 322 -9.75 -3.37 5.11
C ALA A 322 -10.87 -3.55 4.08
N TRP A 323 -12.09 -3.88 4.51
CA TRP A 323 -13.24 -3.98 3.63
C TRP A 323 -13.55 -2.62 2.96
N LEU A 324 -13.57 -1.53 3.73
CA LEU A 324 -13.80 -0.19 3.18
C LEU A 324 -12.73 0.21 2.15
N ARG A 325 -11.47 -0.07 2.44
CA ARG A 325 -10.36 0.16 1.51
C ARG A 325 -10.56 -0.64 0.22
N ASN A 326 -10.86 -1.94 0.34
CA ASN A 326 -11.13 -2.80 -0.81
C ASN A 326 -12.34 -2.34 -1.62
N ALA A 327 -13.38 -1.81 -0.97
CA ALA A 327 -14.55 -1.25 -1.64
C ALA A 327 -14.21 0.06 -2.40
N ILE A 328 -13.38 0.93 -1.82
CA ILE A 328 -12.89 2.14 -2.49
C ILE A 328 -12.03 1.75 -3.70
N ASP A 329 -11.10 0.81 -3.53
CA ASP A 329 -10.24 0.31 -4.61
C ASP A 329 -11.07 -0.34 -5.73
N ALA A 330 -12.12 -1.10 -5.38
CA ALA A 330 -13.06 -1.69 -6.33
C ALA A 330 -13.85 -0.63 -7.09
N THR A 331 -14.28 0.43 -6.42
CA THR A 331 -14.98 1.56 -7.05
C THR A 331 -14.06 2.29 -8.04
N GLN A 332 -12.80 2.50 -7.68
CA GLN A 332 -11.81 3.08 -8.59
C GLN A 332 -11.52 2.16 -9.78
N ALA A 333 -11.43 0.84 -9.56
CA ALA A 333 -11.23 -0.14 -10.64
C ALA A 333 -12.42 -0.11 -11.60
N PHE A 334 -13.65 -0.15 -11.07
CA PHE A 334 -14.88 -0.06 -11.86
C PHE A 334 -14.94 1.24 -12.67
N TRP A 335 -14.58 2.39 -12.07
CA TRP A 335 -14.53 3.66 -12.77
C TRP A 335 -13.50 3.68 -13.90
N GLN A 336 -12.30 3.13 -13.66
CA GLN A 336 -11.28 3.01 -14.70
C GLN A 336 -11.70 2.08 -15.82
N ASP A 337 -12.32 0.94 -15.50
CA ASP A 337 -12.74 -0.06 -16.47
C ASP A 337 -13.95 0.43 -17.29
N TRP A 338 -14.91 1.07 -16.65
CA TRP A 338 -16.19 1.45 -17.26
C TRP A 338 -16.22 2.85 -17.86
N VAL A 339 -15.38 3.78 -17.36
CA VAL A 339 -15.43 5.19 -17.81
C VAL A 339 -14.21 5.57 -18.62
N ILE A 340 -13.01 5.15 -18.20
CA ILE A 340 -11.76 5.55 -18.85
C ILE A 340 -11.39 4.60 -20.00
N ASN A 341 -11.58 3.29 -19.82
CA ASN A 341 -11.20 2.24 -20.78
C ASN A 341 -12.37 1.76 -21.66
N LEU A 342 -13.46 2.50 -21.70
CA LEU A 342 -14.62 2.14 -22.52
C LEU A 342 -14.28 2.30 -24.01
N ASP A 343 -13.74 1.23 -24.61
CA ASP A 343 -13.43 1.18 -26.05
C ASP A 343 -14.70 1.33 -26.90
N ARG A 344 -14.55 1.83 -28.13
CA ARG A 344 -15.68 2.04 -29.07
C ARG A 344 -16.53 0.79 -29.25
N ASP A 345 -15.90 -0.38 -29.28
CA ASP A 345 -16.61 -1.66 -29.45
C ASP A 345 -17.45 -2.02 -28.23
N GLN A 346 -16.96 -1.76 -27.03
CA GLN A 346 -17.71 -1.94 -25.77
C GLN A 346 -18.83 -0.89 -25.63
N GLN A 347 -18.59 0.34 -26.09
CA GLN A 347 -19.62 1.38 -26.14
C GLN A 347 -20.77 0.98 -27.08
N GLN A 348 -20.44 0.43 -28.23
CA GLN A 348 -21.44 -0.06 -29.19
C GLN A 348 -22.22 -1.24 -28.61
N GLY A 349 -21.55 -2.22 -28.01
CA GLY A 349 -22.22 -3.37 -27.40
C GLY A 349 -23.17 -3.00 -26.24
N LEU A 350 -22.84 -1.98 -25.46
CA LEU A 350 -23.71 -1.42 -24.42
C LEU A 350 -24.94 -0.72 -25.02
N LEU A 351 -24.72 0.10 -26.02
CA LEU A 351 -25.81 0.79 -26.74
C LEU A 351 -26.73 -0.18 -27.46
N GLU A 352 -26.17 -1.29 -27.98
CA GLU A 352 -26.91 -2.41 -28.57
C GLU A 352 -27.77 -3.11 -27.52
N GLY A 353 -27.21 -3.49 -26.39
CA GLY A 353 -27.94 -4.16 -25.31
C GLY A 353 -29.07 -3.34 -24.71
N LEU A 354 -28.95 -2.00 -24.77
CA LEU A 354 -29.96 -1.05 -24.26
C LEU A 354 -30.92 -0.54 -25.35
N GLY A 355 -30.76 -0.95 -26.63
CA GLY A 355 -31.58 -0.48 -27.75
C GLY A 355 -31.35 1.00 -28.11
N LEU A 356 -30.22 1.58 -27.72
CA LEU A 356 -29.90 2.99 -27.90
C LEU A 356 -28.93 3.28 -29.05
N GLN A 357 -28.72 2.30 -29.94
CA GLN A 357 -27.83 2.40 -31.12
C GLN A 357 -28.08 3.62 -31.99
N ALA A 358 -29.37 3.96 -32.16
CA ALA A 358 -29.78 5.08 -33.02
C ALA A 358 -29.32 6.46 -32.51
N PHE A 359 -28.92 6.54 -31.25
CA PHE A 359 -28.50 7.79 -30.60
C PHE A 359 -26.98 7.98 -30.59
N GLY A 360 -26.20 7.02 -31.05
CA GLY A 360 -24.73 7.10 -31.07
C GLY A 360 -24.13 7.56 -29.73
N SER A 361 -23.21 8.52 -29.76
CA SER A 361 -22.59 9.07 -28.52
C SER A 361 -23.59 9.78 -27.59
N ALA A 362 -24.71 10.30 -28.09
CA ALA A 362 -25.76 10.89 -27.30
C ALA A 362 -26.48 9.84 -26.42
N GLY A 363 -26.52 8.57 -26.82
CA GLY A 363 -27.06 7.48 -26.02
C GLY A 363 -26.31 7.26 -24.72
N LEU A 364 -24.99 7.42 -24.73
CA LEU A 364 -24.14 7.37 -23.52
C LEU A 364 -24.48 8.48 -22.52
N PHE A 365 -24.70 9.70 -23.01
CA PHE A 365 -25.12 10.82 -22.16
C PHE A 365 -26.50 10.58 -21.52
N ILE A 366 -27.43 9.97 -22.26
CA ILE A 366 -28.76 9.59 -21.76
C ILE A 366 -28.62 8.55 -20.63
N VAL A 367 -27.81 7.51 -20.83
CA VAL A 367 -27.56 6.50 -19.79
C VAL A 367 -26.93 7.11 -18.55
N MET A 368 -25.91 7.97 -18.70
CA MET A 368 -25.28 8.69 -17.58
C MET A 368 -26.26 9.59 -16.84
N ALA A 369 -27.09 10.34 -17.56
CA ALA A 369 -28.10 11.20 -16.97
C ALA A 369 -29.15 10.40 -16.16
N LEU A 370 -29.57 9.24 -16.68
CA LEU A 370 -30.47 8.32 -15.98
C LEU A 370 -29.86 7.75 -14.71
N LEU A 371 -28.59 7.31 -14.76
CA LEU A 371 -27.88 6.80 -13.58
C LEU A 371 -27.70 7.89 -12.52
N LEU A 372 -27.36 9.12 -12.90
CA LEU A 372 -27.28 10.27 -12.01
C LEU A 372 -28.64 10.61 -11.37
N ALA A 373 -29.72 10.56 -12.16
CA ALA A 373 -31.08 10.81 -11.66
C ALA A 373 -31.51 9.72 -10.65
N ILE A 374 -31.24 8.44 -10.95
CA ILE A 374 -31.52 7.34 -10.02
C ILE A 374 -30.68 7.45 -8.74
N GLY A 375 -29.39 7.71 -8.87
CA GLY A 375 -28.49 7.92 -7.73
C GLY A 375 -28.92 9.09 -6.84
N SER A 376 -29.32 10.21 -7.44
CA SER A 376 -29.86 11.38 -6.73
C SER A 376 -31.19 11.08 -6.06
N ALA A 377 -32.06 10.31 -6.69
CA ALA A 377 -33.33 9.88 -6.10
C ALA A 377 -33.12 8.96 -4.89
N ILE A 378 -32.15 8.02 -4.98
CA ILE A 378 -31.77 7.14 -3.87
C ILE A 378 -31.19 7.95 -2.71
N LEU A 379 -30.28 8.89 -2.99
CA LEU A 379 -29.69 9.76 -1.96
C LEU A 379 -30.74 10.64 -1.30
N TYR A 380 -31.65 11.21 -2.08
CA TYR A 380 -32.79 11.98 -1.56
C TYR A 380 -33.70 11.13 -0.67
N TRP A 381 -34.00 9.90 -1.12
CA TRP A 381 -34.81 8.95 -0.34
C TRP A 381 -34.13 8.54 0.98
N LEU A 382 -32.80 8.23 0.95
CA LEU A 382 -32.03 7.96 2.15
C LEU A 382 -31.95 9.18 3.08
N TRP A 383 -31.80 10.37 2.51
CA TRP A 383 -31.77 11.62 3.29
C TRP A 383 -33.12 11.92 3.98
N THR A 384 -34.25 11.69 3.29
CA THR A 384 -35.59 11.87 3.85
C THR A 384 -35.94 10.82 4.89
N ARG A 385 -35.32 9.62 4.80
CA ARG A 385 -35.49 8.53 5.78
C ARG A 385 -34.53 8.59 6.96
N ARG A 386 -33.56 9.49 6.96
CA ARG A 386 -32.71 9.68 8.14
C ARG A 386 -33.62 10.08 9.30
N PRO A 387 -33.66 9.30 10.42
CA PRO A 387 -34.35 9.75 11.61
C PRO A 387 -33.74 11.10 11.98
N ARG A 388 -34.59 12.14 12.07
CA ARG A 388 -34.14 13.44 12.56
C ARG A 388 -33.54 13.22 13.93
N SER A 389 -32.32 13.69 14.13
CA SER A 389 -31.55 13.56 15.38
C SER A 389 -32.21 14.24 16.60
N ASP A 390 -33.37 14.88 16.41
CA ASP A 390 -34.17 15.47 17.48
C ASP A 390 -34.97 14.47 18.35
N ASP A 391 -34.88 13.20 18.08
CA ASP A 391 -35.54 12.16 18.88
C ASP A 391 -34.58 11.45 19.85
N ASP A 392 -33.84 12.23 20.61
CA ASP A 392 -33.17 11.76 21.82
C ASP A 392 -34.20 11.11 22.76
N ALA A 393 -33.88 9.89 23.22
CA ALA A 393 -34.75 9.12 24.11
C ALA A 393 -35.10 9.91 25.39
N VAL A 394 -34.17 10.74 25.87
CA VAL A 394 -34.34 11.63 27.02
C VAL A 394 -35.32 12.74 26.68
N ALA A 395 -35.21 13.40 25.55
CA ALA A 395 -36.09 14.47 25.12
C ALA A 395 -37.53 13.97 24.92
N ARG A 396 -37.73 12.76 24.41
CA ARG A 396 -39.05 12.12 24.30
C ARG A 396 -39.65 11.80 25.65
N ALA A 397 -38.88 11.21 26.55
CA ALA A 397 -39.33 10.89 27.91
C ALA A 397 -39.71 12.15 28.68
N LEU A 398 -38.89 13.20 28.55
CA LEU A 398 -39.11 14.49 29.19
C LEU A 398 -40.40 15.15 28.66
N ARG A 399 -40.59 15.24 27.35
CA ARG A 399 -41.85 15.80 26.75
C ARG A 399 -43.09 15.07 27.25
N ARG A 400 -43.04 13.72 27.30
CA ARG A 400 -44.19 12.94 27.83
C ARG A 400 -44.48 13.24 29.30
N LYS A 401 -43.43 13.38 30.12
CA LYS A 401 -43.56 13.67 31.55
C LYS A 401 -44.08 15.07 31.79
N LEU A 402 -43.53 16.08 31.12
CA LEU A 402 -44.00 17.47 31.23
C LEU A 402 -45.48 17.59 30.85
N ALA A 403 -45.89 16.97 29.74
CA ALA A 403 -47.31 16.96 29.34
C ALA A 403 -48.25 16.24 30.33
N ALA A 404 -47.75 15.18 31.00
CA ALA A 404 -48.51 14.48 32.03
C ALA A 404 -48.67 15.32 33.32
N TRP A 405 -47.63 16.06 33.70
CA TRP A 405 -47.62 16.92 34.88
C TRP A 405 -48.42 18.20 34.66
N GLU A 406 -48.38 18.76 33.45
CA GLU A 406 -49.25 19.91 33.07
C GLU A 406 -50.73 19.59 33.26
N LYS A 407 -51.18 18.38 32.92
CA LYS A 407 -52.54 17.89 33.16
C LYS A 407 -52.91 17.81 34.66
N ARG A 408 -51.89 17.79 35.54
CA ARG A 408 -52.03 17.73 36.99
C ARG A 408 -51.83 19.09 37.68
N GLY A 409 -51.74 20.16 36.89
CA GLY A 409 -51.60 21.53 37.40
C GLY A 409 -50.15 22.04 37.47
N TYR A 410 -49.14 21.21 37.14
CA TYR A 410 -47.72 21.61 37.17
C TYR A 410 -47.27 22.04 35.78
N SER A 411 -47.46 23.28 35.42
CA SER A 411 -47.02 23.81 34.11
C SER A 411 -45.64 24.47 34.18
N LYS A 412 -44.84 24.26 33.13
CA LYS A 412 -43.53 24.88 32.93
C LYS A 412 -43.71 26.22 32.18
N ALA A 413 -43.21 27.32 32.72
CA ALA A 413 -43.24 28.61 32.03
C ALA A 413 -42.35 28.59 30.77
N THR A 414 -42.69 29.37 29.74
CA THR A 414 -41.99 29.35 28.44
C THR A 414 -40.51 29.68 28.54
N ALA A 415 -40.11 30.56 29.43
CA ALA A 415 -38.72 30.96 29.67
C ALA A 415 -38.01 30.15 30.79
N GLU A 416 -38.71 29.22 31.44
CA GLU A 416 -38.17 28.42 32.54
C GLU A 416 -37.37 27.24 32.00
N SER A 417 -36.14 27.04 32.52
CA SER A 417 -35.37 25.82 32.18
C SER A 417 -35.97 24.59 32.85
N VAL A 418 -35.75 23.39 32.26
CA VAL A 418 -36.27 22.14 32.84
C VAL A 418 -35.72 21.88 34.24
N ALA A 419 -34.47 22.21 34.50
CA ALA A 419 -33.87 22.04 35.81
C ALA A 419 -34.47 22.98 36.86
N VAL A 420 -34.74 24.24 36.49
CA VAL A 420 -35.40 25.22 37.33
C VAL A 420 -36.83 24.78 37.63
N PHE A 421 -37.54 24.29 36.62
CA PHE A 421 -38.90 23.74 36.78
C PHE A 421 -38.92 22.56 37.76
N PHE A 422 -38.01 21.62 37.67
CA PHE A 422 -37.91 20.49 38.59
C PHE A 422 -37.65 20.96 40.04
N ARG A 423 -36.73 21.91 40.23
CA ARG A 423 -36.45 22.47 41.56
C ARG A 423 -37.63 23.28 42.13
N ARG A 424 -38.42 23.93 41.29
CA ARG A 424 -39.62 24.65 41.72
C ARG A 424 -40.67 23.68 42.24
N ILE A 425 -40.98 22.60 41.47
CA ILE A 425 -41.95 21.59 41.93
C ILE A 425 -41.42 20.86 43.16
N ALA A 426 -40.10 20.61 43.26
CA ALA A 426 -39.51 19.99 44.44
C ALA A 426 -39.81 20.75 45.76
N LYS A 427 -40.08 22.05 45.67
CA LYS A 427 -40.49 22.87 46.84
C LYS A 427 -41.99 22.76 47.17
N GLU A 428 -42.79 22.27 46.22
CA GLU A 428 -44.26 22.14 46.35
C GLU A 428 -44.67 20.73 46.76
N VAL A 429 -43.72 19.75 46.74
CA VAL A 429 -43.95 18.36 47.13
C VAL A 429 -43.02 17.97 48.28
N GLU A 430 -43.43 17.01 49.11
CA GLU A 430 -42.65 16.58 50.28
C GLU A 430 -42.06 15.18 50.13
N GLY A 431 -40.97 14.90 50.88
CA GLY A 431 -40.36 13.61 51.02
C GLY A 431 -39.61 13.12 49.78
N LYS A 432 -39.66 11.83 49.53
CA LYS A 432 -38.88 11.16 48.48
C LYS A 432 -39.05 11.72 47.06
N GLN A 433 -40.18 12.38 46.81
CA GLN A 433 -40.46 12.99 45.50
C GLN A 433 -39.69 14.29 45.29
N ALA A 434 -39.53 15.10 46.35
CA ALA A 434 -38.68 16.28 46.29
C ALA A 434 -37.24 15.96 46.00
N ASP A 435 -36.71 14.91 46.66
CA ASP A 435 -35.32 14.44 46.42
C ASP A 435 -35.12 13.97 44.99
N GLN A 436 -36.06 13.19 44.43
CA GLN A 436 -36.01 12.69 43.07
C GLN A 436 -36.05 13.80 42.03
N LEU A 437 -36.81 14.87 42.27
CA LEU A 437 -36.90 16.03 41.37
C LEU A 437 -35.61 16.85 41.40
N ASN A 438 -35.01 17.03 42.58
CA ASN A 438 -33.72 17.71 42.72
C ASN A 438 -32.58 16.91 42.04
N GLU A 439 -32.59 15.60 42.19
CA GLU A 439 -31.65 14.71 41.53
C GLU A 439 -31.82 14.73 40.00
N ALA A 440 -33.08 14.73 39.50
CA ALA A 440 -33.38 14.87 38.08
C ALA A 440 -32.91 16.21 37.50
N ALA A 441 -33.05 17.32 38.27
CA ALA A 441 -32.53 18.62 37.88
C ALA A 441 -30.99 18.60 37.73
N ALA A 442 -30.29 17.98 38.67
CA ALA A 442 -28.82 17.86 38.62
C ALA A 442 -28.35 17.02 37.45
N TYR A 443 -28.98 15.86 37.18
CA TYR A 443 -28.66 15.04 35.99
C TYR A 443 -28.96 15.75 34.68
N TYR A 444 -30.04 16.52 34.59
CA TYR A 444 -30.38 17.28 33.38
C TYR A 444 -29.38 18.43 33.12
N GLU A 445 -28.87 19.09 34.14
CA GLU A 445 -27.81 20.09 34.03
C GLU A 445 -26.46 19.45 33.63
N ALA A 446 -26.10 18.33 34.23
CA ALA A 446 -24.88 17.59 33.87
C ALA A 446 -24.91 17.15 32.42
N LEU A 447 -26.03 16.66 31.92
CA LEU A 447 -26.22 16.22 30.54
C LEU A 447 -26.11 17.38 29.54
N ARG A 448 -26.52 18.59 29.91
CA ARG A 448 -26.47 19.75 29.01
C ARG A 448 -25.09 20.43 28.94
N TYR A 449 -24.25 20.25 29.96
CA TYR A 449 -22.94 20.92 30.09
C TYR A 449 -21.75 19.98 30.15
N ARG A 450 -21.97 18.66 30.15
CA ARG A 450 -20.92 17.61 30.09
C ARG A 450 -21.36 16.51 29.14
N GLU A 451 -20.52 16.17 28.18
CA GLU A 451 -20.70 15.02 27.26
C GLU A 451 -20.46 13.68 27.98
N ASP A 452 -21.41 13.24 28.81
CA ASP A 452 -21.30 11.96 29.51
C ASP A 452 -22.57 11.10 29.28
N THR A 453 -22.43 10.06 28.44
CA THR A 453 -23.50 9.13 28.07
C THR A 453 -24.06 8.30 29.23
N ALA A 454 -23.31 8.14 30.34
CA ALA A 454 -23.77 7.45 31.53
C ALA A 454 -24.91 8.22 32.26
N THR A 455 -24.98 9.52 32.09
CA THR A 455 -25.99 10.43 32.67
C THR A 455 -27.34 10.23 32.01
N ASP A 456 -27.43 9.91 30.72
CA ASP A 456 -28.68 9.70 29.98
C ASP A 456 -29.50 8.54 30.54
N ALA A 457 -28.89 7.39 30.80
CA ALA A 457 -29.53 6.21 31.34
C ALA A 457 -30.05 6.44 32.77
N SER A 458 -29.36 7.26 33.54
CA SER A 458 -29.72 7.61 34.93
C SER A 458 -30.93 8.54 34.95
N LEU A 459 -30.91 9.60 34.13
CA LEU A 459 -32.04 10.52 34.00
C LEU A 459 -33.29 9.81 33.50
N LEU A 460 -33.20 8.92 32.50
CA LEU A 460 -34.31 8.11 32.00
C LEU A 460 -34.93 7.21 33.09
N ARG A 461 -34.12 6.59 33.92
CA ARG A 461 -34.57 5.75 35.06
C ARG A 461 -35.29 6.58 36.09
N LEU A 462 -34.79 7.78 36.40
CA LEU A 462 -35.37 8.69 37.36
C LEU A 462 -36.71 9.27 36.90
N LEU A 463 -36.78 9.74 35.64
CA LEU A 463 -38.01 10.20 35.01
C LEU A 463 -39.14 9.17 35.02
N LYS A 464 -38.81 7.87 34.92
CA LYS A 464 -39.81 6.79 35.05
C LYS A 464 -40.35 6.64 36.48
N ARG A 465 -39.54 6.90 37.48
CA ARG A 465 -39.89 6.70 38.92
C ARG A 465 -40.66 7.84 39.55
N ILE A 466 -40.43 9.07 39.11
CA ILE A 466 -41.15 10.25 39.65
C ILE A 466 -42.64 10.15 39.29
N ARG A 467 -43.51 10.10 40.32
CA ARG A 467 -44.97 10.12 40.19
C ARG A 467 -45.49 11.34 40.95
N LEU A 468 -45.79 12.43 40.25
CA LEU A 468 -46.46 13.60 40.82
C LEU A 468 -47.98 13.40 40.80
#